data_92d363b6ca68d85efe53c938fc03f1b2
#
_entry.id   92d363b6ca68d85efe53c938fc03f1b2
#
_cell.length_a   1.000
_cell.length_b   1.000
_cell.length_c   1.000
_cell.angle_alpha   90.00
_cell.angle_beta   90.00
_cell.angle_gamma   90.00
#
_symmetry.space_group_name_H-M   'P 1'
#
loop_
_entity.id
_entity.type
_entity.pdbx_description
1 polymer ?
#
loop_
_entity_poly.entity_id
_entity_poly.type
_entity_poly.pdbx_seq_one_letter_code
_entity_poly.pdbx_strand_id
1 'polypeptide(L)'
;VNWDEENNVKRPGMNYLSSMQAIALGSNSVLYFQWRKSRGSSEKFHGAVVGHDASEKNRVFQEVAWIGKDLEKLSSQILSTCNRAKVAIIMDWENWWALSDAQAISRKFDYTEELLKYYRVFWEKGIEVDIISMDRELLDYQLVVAPTLYLHKKEYIHKVEAYVEAGGIYVTTYWSGVVNETDLCFIGERPHERLLGLSVDEID
;
A
#
# COMPACT_ATOMS: atom_id res chain seq x y z
N VAL A 1 7.39 -11.25 14.16
CA VAL A 1 8.54 -11.87 13.49
C VAL A 1 9.71 -10.93 13.65
N ASN A 2 10.86 -11.43 13.99
CA ASN A 2 12.00 -10.62 14.41
C ASN A 2 13.20 -10.96 13.55
N TRP A 3 13.32 -10.24 12.42
CA TRP A 3 14.45 -10.37 11.48
C TRP A 3 15.21 -9.04 11.32
N ASP A 4 14.92 -8.07 12.19
CA ASP A 4 15.60 -6.78 12.22
C ASP A 4 16.95 -6.90 12.96
N GLU A 5 17.87 -5.97 12.73
CA GLU A 5 19.14 -5.88 13.44
C GLU A 5 18.94 -5.76 14.95
N GLU A 6 17.92 -4.98 15.36
CA GLU A 6 17.47 -4.85 16.74
C GLU A 6 15.98 -5.20 16.86
N ASN A 7 15.68 -6.22 17.67
CA ASN A 7 14.32 -6.70 17.86
C ASN A 7 13.74 -6.18 19.17
N ASN A 8 12.92 -5.16 19.09
CA ASN A 8 12.25 -4.56 20.24
C ASN A 8 10.90 -5.23 20.52
N VAL A 9 10.60 -5.41 21.80
CA VAL A 9 9.28 -5.90 22.23
C VAL A 9 8.25 -4.80 22.01
N LYS A 10 7.14 -5.13 21.35
CA LYS A 10 6.01 -4.20 21.24
C LYS A 10 5.49 -3.78 22.60
N ARG A 11 5.29 -2.49 22.80
CA ARG A 11 4.70 -1.95 24.01
C ARG A 11 3.29 -2.52 24.26
N PRO A 12 2.83 -2.59 25.52
CA PRO A 12 1.44 -2.92 25.81
C PRO A 12 0.48 -2.03 25.02
N GLY A 13 -0.59 -2.62 24.50
CA GLY A 13 -1.59 -1.92 23.67
C GLY A 13 -1.25 -1.80 22.18
N MET A 14 -0.01 -2.05 21.77
CA MET A 14 0.37 -1.89 20.36
C MET A 14 -0.25 -2.94 19.44
N ASN A 15 -0.47 -4.18 19.90
CA ASN A 15 -1.18 -5.16 19.09
C ASN A 15 -2.65 -4.77 18.92
N TYR A 16 -3.27 -4.26 20.00
CA TYR A 16 -4.63 -3.75 19.95
C TYR A 16 -4.74 -2.58 18.96
N LEU A 17 -3.90 -1.56 19.13
CA LEU A 17 -3.90 -0.38 18.26
C LEU A 17 -3.72 -0.74 16.77
N SER A 18 -2.70 -1.53 16.45
CA SER A 18 -2.43 -1.90 15.05
C SER A 18 -3.53 -2.77 14.45
N SER A 19 -4.15 -3.65 15.25
CA SER A 19 -5.27 -4.48 14.80
C SER A 19 -6.52 -3.64 14.54
N MET A 20 -6.88 -2.74 15.44
CA MET A 20 -8.03 -1.86 15.27
C MET A 20 -7.82 -0.85 14.15
N GLN A 21 -6.60 -0.35 13.96
CA GLN A 21 -6.24 0.50 12.82
C GLN A 21 -6.43 -0.24 11.48
N ALA A 22 -5.99 -1.49 11.38
CA ALA A 22 -6.19 -2.29 10.17
C ALA A 22 -7.67 -2.48 9.86
N ILE A 23 -8.49 -2.79 10.87
CA ILE A 23 -9.95 -2.93 10.72
C ILE A 23 -10.59 -1.60 10.34
N ALA A 24 -10.21 -0.49 10.96
CA ALA A 24 -10.73 0.84 10.62
C ALA A 24 -10.39 1.26 9.18
N LEU A 25 -9.29 0.77 8.63
CA LEU A 25 -8.87 0.99 7.25
C LEU A 25 -9.41 -0.07 6.26
N GLY A 26 -10.38 -0.90 6.67
CA GLY A 26 -11.11 -1.81 5.80
C GLY A 26 -10.63 -3.26 5.80
N SER A 27 -9.73 -3.66 6.71
CA SER A 27 -9.36 -5.07 6.87
C SER A 27 -10.54 -5.88 7.42
N ASN A 28 -10.80 -7.04 6.84
CA ASN A 28 -11.87 -7.95 7.30
C ASN A 28 -11.46 -8.82 8.50
N SER A 29 -10.17 -8.92 8.77
CA SER A 29 -9.66 -9.77 9.85
C SER A 29 -8.25 -9.37 10.24
N VAL A 30 -7.80 -9.90 11.39
CA VAL A 30 -6.42 -9.79 11.85
C VAL A 30 -5.86 -11.18 12.07
N LEU A 31 -4.74 -11.48 11.43
CA LEU A 31 -4.06 -12.76 11.53
C LEU A 31 -2.78 -12.62 12.33
N TYR A 32 -2.53 -13.57 13.21
CA TYR A 32 -1.34 -13.57 14.06
C TYR A 32 -0.42 -14.73 13.72
N PHE A 33 0.81 -14.45 13.44
CA PHE A 33 1.89 -15.42 13.46
C PHE A 33 2.57 -15.34 14.83
N GLN A 34 2.51 -16.36 15.63
CA GLN A 34 1.92 -17.68 15.53
C GLN A 34 1.08 -18.00 16.77
N TRP A 35 0.27 -19.06 16.71
CA TRP A 35 -0.53 -19.43 17.90
C TRP A 35 0.35 -19.82 19.09
N ARG A 36 1.24 -20.75 18.91
CA ARG A 36 2.13 -21.23 19.97
C ARG A 36 3.61 -21.00 19.59
N LYS A 37 4.37 -20.50 20.53
CA LYS A 37 5.80 -20.24 20.36
C LYS A 37 6.55 -21.54 20.10
N SER A 38 7.41 -21.56 19.05
CA SER A 38 8.25 -22.69 18.70
C SER A 38 9.24 -23.01 19.82
N ARG A 39 9.47 -24.31 20.08
CA ARG A 39 10.42 -24.75 21.13
C ARG A 39 11.87 -24.78 20.66
N GLY A 40 12.07 -24.83 19.35
CA GLY A 40 13.39 -24.97 18.76
C GLY A 40 13.52 -24.16 17.47
N SER A 41 14.63 -24.36 16.74
CA SER A 41 14.97 -23.67 15.50
C SER A 41 15.22 -22.15 15.71
N SER A 42 15.50 -21.46 14.63
CA SER A 42 15.78 -20.02 14.59
C SER A 42 14.60 -19.17 15.08
N GLU A 43 13.37 -19.68 14.95
CA GLU A 43 12.15 -18.95 15.33
C GLU A 43 11.71 -19.15 16.79
N LYS A 44 12.47 -19.87 17.60
CA LYS A 44 12.10 -20.17 19.00
C LYS A 44 11.86 -18.94 19.88
N PHE A 45 12.40 -17.78 19.49
CA PHE A 45 12.19 -16.52 20.21
C PHE A 45 11.20 -15.57 19.53
N HIS A 46 10.62 -15.96 18.39
CA HIS A 46 9.59 -15.16 17.77
C HIS A 46 8.35 -15.02 18.67
N GLY A 47 7.61 -13.93 18.51
CA GLY A 47 6.35 -13.70 19.21
C GLY A 47 5.32 -14.78 18.88
N ALA A 48 4.44 -15.04 19.82
CA ALA A 48 3.30 -15.92 19.64
C ALA A 48 2.17 -15.51 20.60
N VAL A 49 0.96 -15.95 20.33
CA VAL A 49 -0.18 -15.72 21.24
C VAL A 49 0.04 -16.49 22.54
N VAL A 50 0.42 -17.77 22.44
CA VAL A 50 0.77 -18.60 23.61
C VAL A 50 2.29 -18.67 23.70
N GLY A 51 2.87 -18.18 24.78
CA GLY A 51 4.30 -18.21 25.07
C GLY A 51 4.81 -19.57 25.51
N HIS A 52 6.12 -19.65 25.80
CA HIS A 52 6.74 -20.86 26.37
C HIS A 52 6.22 -21.20 27.78
N ASP A 53 5.69 -20.23 28.49
CA ASP A 53 5.01 -20.40 29.79
C ASP A 53 3.68 -21.16 29.68
N ALA A 54 3.18 -21.35 28.44
CA ALA A 54 1.91 -22.00 28.14
C ALA A 54 0.71 -21.39 28.92
N SER A 55 0.82 -20.11 29.30
CA SER A 55 -0.15 -19.43 30.14
C SER A 55 -1.04 -18.48 29.34
N GLU A 56 -2.34 -18.55 29.61
CA GLU A 56 -3.31 -17.56 29.14
C GLU A 56 -3.19 -16.19 29.85
N LYS A 57 -2.43 -16.15 30.94
CA LYS A 57 -2.24 -14.92 31.75
C LYS A 57 -1.19 -13.99 31.17
N ASN A 58 -0.42 -14.43 30.17
CA ASN A 58 0.57 -13.58 29.56
C ASN A 58 -0.09 -12.39 28.81
N ARG A 59 0.64 -11.28 28.75
CA ARG A 59 0.14 -10.02 28.18
C ARG A 59 -0.37 -10.17 26.74
N VAL A 60 0.36 -10.90 25.89
CA VAL A 60 0.00 -11.04 24.47
C VAL A 60 -1.29 -11.80 24.31
N PHE A 61 -1.46 -12.91 25.05
CA PHE A 61 -2.70 -13.69 25.03
C PHE A 61 -3.91 -12.83 25.44
N GLN A 62 -3.78 -12.09 26.55
CA GLN A 62 -4.85 -11.22 27.05
C GLN A 62 -5.21 -10.13 26.04
N GLU A 63 -4.21 -9.50 25.44
CA GLU A 63 -4.40 -8.45 24.44
C GLU A 63 -5.13 -8.98 23.19
N VAL A 64 -4.74 -10.15 22.68
CA VAL A 64 -5.41 -10.81 21.54
C VAL A 64 -6.84 -11.23 21.90
N ALA A 65 -7.07 -11.73 23.14
CA ALA A 65 -8.40 -12.07 23.60
C ALA A 65 -9.31 -10.83 23.68
N TRP A 66 -8.80 -9.68 24.10
CA TRP A 66 -9.55 -8.42 24.09
C TRP A 66 -9.89 -7.96 22.66
N ILE A 67 -8.94 -8.04 21.75
CA ILE A 67 -9.19 -7.74 20.34
C ILE A 67 -10.34 -8.59 19.81
N GLY A 68 -10.31 -9.91 20.06
CA GLY A 68 -11.37 -10.80 19.63
C GLY A 68 -12.75 -10.42 20.18
N LYS A 69 -12.84 -10.11 21.48
CA LYS A 69 -14.09 -9.67 22.11
C LYS A 69 -14.64 -8.35 21.54
N ASP A 70 -13.75 -7.40 21.26
CA ASP A 70 -14.19 -6.12 20.73
C ASP A 70 -14.57 -6.22 19.25
N LEU A 71 -13.87 -7.03 18.46
CA LEU A 71 -14.27 -7.31 17.08
C LEU A 71 -15.62 -8.05 17.02
N GLU A 72 -15.89 -8.99 17.94
CA GLU A 72 -17.19 -9.65 18.03
C GLU A 72 -18.32 -8.65 18.28
N LYS A 73 -18.15 -7.70 19.21
CA LYS A 73 -19.13 -6.64 19.50
C LYS A 73 -19.34 -5.69 18.31
N LEU A 74 -18.25 -5.34 17.62
CA LEU A 74 -18.28 -4.38 16.51
C LEU A 74 -18.71 -5.02 15.19
N SER A 75 -18.70 -6.34 15.07
CA SER A 75 -18.89 -7.07 13.81
C SER A 75 -20.16 -6.68 13.07
N SER A 76 -21.29 -6.53 13.76
CA SER A 76 -22.56 -6.13 13.13
C SER A 76 -22.58 -4.69 12.62
N GLN A 77 -21.68 -3.84 13.11
CA GLN A 77 -21.59 -2.43 12.73
C GLN A 77 -20.60 -2.20 11.58
N ILE A 78 -19.54 -2.99 11.52
CA ILE A 78 -18.45 -2.80 10.56
C ILE A 78 -18.49 -3.76 9.38
N LEU A 79 -19.10 -4.95 9.53
CA LEU A 79 -19.27 -5.87 8.42
C LEU A 79 -20.13 -5.24 7.32
N SER A 80 -19.68 -5.36 6.08
CA SER A 80 -20.31 -4.77 4.90
C SER A 80 -20.22 -3.24 4.81
N THR A 81 -19.49 -2.57 5.67
CA THR A 81 -19.13 -1.16 5.47
C THR A 81 -17.93 -1.04 4.55
N CYS A 82 -17.84 0.04 3.84
CA CYS A 82 -16.67 0.42 3.06
C CYS A 82 -16.46 1.93 3.12
N ASN A 83 -15.23 2.34 3.17
CA ASN A 83 -14.87 3.73 2.95
C ASN A 83 -14.95 4.00 1.44
N ARG A 84 -15.42 5.19 1.07
CA ARG A 84 -15.47 5.65 -0.32
C ARG A 84 -14.54 6.84 -0.48
N ALA A 85 -13.25 6.55 -0.57
CA ALA A 85 -12.28 7.58 -0.86
C ALA A 85 -12.60 8.26 -2.20
N LYS A 86 -12.37 9.57 -2.26
CA LYS A 86 -12.49 10.35 -3.50
C LYS A 86 -11.14 10.59 -4.16
N VAL A 87 -10.09 10.18 -3.49
CA VAL A 87 -8.70 10.26 -3.96
C VAL A 87 -8.13 8.85 -4.05
N ALA A 88 -7.44 8.55 -5.13
CA ALA A 88 -6.64 7.35 -5.26
C ALA A 88 -5.17 7.70 -5.53
N ILE A 89 -4.26 6.89 -5.01
CA ILE A 89 -2.86 6.89 -5.38
C ILE A 89 -2.54 5.55 -6.04
N ILE A 90 -1.95 5.61 -7.23
CA ILE A 90 -1.55 4.41 -7.96
C ILE A 90 -0.27 3.85 -7.34
N MET A 91 -0.35 2.60 -6.91
CA MET A 91 0.78 1.77 -6.52
C MET A 91 0.67 0.43 -7.23
N ASP A 92 1.66 0.10 -8.03
CA ASP A 92 1.67 -1.13 -8.81
C ASP A 92 2.95 -1.91 -8.56
N TRP A 93 2.83 -3.21 -8.33
CA TRP A 93 3.95 -4.07 -8.00
C TRP A 93 4.94 -4.22 -9.15
N GLU A 94 4.44 -4.33 -10.38
CA GLU A 94 5.29 -4.45 -11.56
C GLU A 94 6.07 -3.16 -11.80
N ASN A 95 5.42 -2.00 -11.57
CA ASN A 95 6.11 -0.70 -11.58
C ASN A 95 7.21 -0.65 -10.51
N TRP A 96 6.94 -1.13 -9.31
CA TRP A 96 7.94 -1.16 -8.24
C TRP A 96 9.13 -2.05 -8.60
N TRP A 97 8.86 -3.23 -9.14
CA TRP A 97 9.93 -4.15 -9.54
C TRP A 97 10.77 -3.57 -10.67
N ALA A 98 10.16 -3.01 -11.71
CA ALA A 98 10.85 -2.36 -12.80
C ALA A 98 11.72 -1.19 -12.33
N LEU A 99 11.20 -0.31 -11.46
CA LEU A 99 11.98 0.77 -10.86
C LEU A 99 13.15 0.28 -10.02
N SER A 100 12.97 -0.84 -9.31
CA SER A 100 14.04 -1.42 -8.49
C SER A 100 15.17 -2.01 -9.33
N ASP A 101 14.87 -2.51 -10.51
CA ASP A 101 15.84 -3.08 -11.45
C ASP A 101 16.51 -2.02 -12.32
N ALA A 102 15.78 -0.99 -12.71
CA ALA A 102 16.22 0.04 -13.68
C ALA A 102 17.48 0.82 -13.26
N GLN A 103 17.76 0.98 -11.97
CA GLN A 103 18.89 1.75 -11.40
C GLN A 103 19.03 3.17 -11.99
N ALA A 104 17.96 3.72 -12.52
CA ALA A 104 17.99 4.84 -13.44
C ALA A 104 17.94 6.20 -12.76
N ILE A 105 17.01 6.42 -11.82
CA ILE A 105 16.87 7.75 -11.17
C ILE A 105 18.01 7.94 -10.15
N SER A 106 18.17 6.99 -9.28
CA SER A 106 19.22 6.97 -8.25
C SER A 106 19.24 5.61 -7.57
N ARG A 107 20.42 5.13 -7.20
CA ARG A 107 20.55 3.93 -6.35
C ARG A 107 19.91 4.08 -4.96
N LYS A 108 19.57 5.30 -4.57
CA LYS A 108 18.90 5.63 -3.31
C LYS A 108 17.41 5.91 -3.49
N PHE A 109 16.88 5.77 -4.70
CA PHE A 109 15.46 5.99 -4.95
C PHE A 109 14.65 4.91 -4.24
N ASP A 110 13.68 5.33 -3.45
CA ASP A 110 12.74 4.46 -2.76
C ASP A 110 11.33 4.84 -3.22
N TYR A 111 10.70 3.92 -3.96
CA TYR A 111 9.35 4.14 -4.49
C TYR A 111 8.31 4.26 -3.38
N THR A 112 8.48 3.54 -2.27
CA THR A 112 7.55 3.62 -1.12
C THR A 112 7.62 5.00 -0.48
N GLU A 113 8.83 5.53 -0.28
CA GLU A 113 9.02 6.89 0.26
C GLU A 113 8.45 7.94 -0.69
N GLU A 114 8.56 7.73 -2.00
CA GLU A 114 7.96 8.62 -2.99
C GLU A 114 6.42 8.63 -2.88
N LEU A 115 5.77 7.47 -2.83
CA LEU A 115 4.33 7.35 -2.64
C LEU A 115 3.87 8.00 -1.31
N LEU A 116 4.62 7.79 -0.24
CA LEU A 116 4.30 8.34 1.08
C LEU A 116 4.33 9.86 1.12
N LYS A 117 5.11 10.54 0.29
CA LYS A 117 5.10 12.02 0.18
C LYS A 117 3.71 12.52 -0.23
N TYR A 118 3.11 11.88 -1.24
CA TYR A 118 1.78 12.25 -1.72
C TYR A 118 0.69 11.83 -0.74
N TYR A 119 0.76 10.61 -0.20
CA TYR A 119 -0.19 10.12 0.79
C TYR A 119 -0.25 11.04 2.02
N ARG A 120 0.90 11.48 2.53
CA ARG A 120 1.00 12.34 3.72
C ARG A 120 0.21 13.65 3.57
N VAL A 121 0.21 14.26 2.37
CA VAL A 121 -0.53 15.51 2.10
C VAL A 121 -2.02 15.35 2.38
N PHE A 122 -2.59 14.23 1.96
CA PHE A 122 -4.01 13.93 2.17
C PHE A 122 -4.27 13.52 3.62
N TRP A 123 -3.41 12.68 4.17
CA TRP A 123 -3.52 12.19 5.54
C TRP A 123 -3.51 13.35 6.56
N GLU A 124 -2.61 14.31 6.41
CA GLU A 124 -2.53 15.50 7.28
C GLU A 124 -3.77 16.38 7.20
N LYS A 125 -4.52 16.30 6.11
CA LYS A 125 -5.78 17.04 5.90
C LYS A 125 -7.02 16.22 6.27
N GLY A 126 -6.88 14.98 6.72
CA GLY A 126 -7.99 14.08 7.02
C GLY A 126 -8.78 13.65 5.79
N ILE A 127 -8.15 13.64 4.61
CA ILE A 127 -8.75 13.19 3.35
C ILE A 127 -8.45 11.70 3.17
N GLU A 128 -9.50 10.90 3.01
CA GLU A 128 -9.37 9.47 2.73
C GLU A 128 -8.76 9.22 1.35
N VAL A 129 -7.84 8.24 1.30
CA VAL A 129 -7.12 7.86 0.07
C VAL A 129 -7.11 6.35 -0.06
N ASP A 130 -7.50 5.85 -1.22
CA ASP A 130 -7.28 4.47 -1.61
C ASP A 130 -5.93 4.32 -2.30
N ILE A 131 -5.22 3.24 -1.98
CA ILE A 131 -4.03 2.81 -2.71
C ILE A 131 -4.46 1.71 -3.66
N ILE A 132 -4.35 1.94 -4.96
CA ILE A 132 -4.87 1.05 -5.99
C ILE A 132 -3.83 0.70 -7.05
N SER A 133 -3.98 -0.47 -7.69
CA SER A 133 -3.17 -0.84 -8.86
C SER A 133 -3.72 -0.23 -10.15
N MET A 134 -2.94 -0.26 -11.22
CA MET A 134 -3.37 0.16 -12.57
C MET A 134 -4.59 -0.62 -13.10
N ASP A 135 -4.87 -1.81 -12.54
CA ASP A 135 -5.98 -2.66 -13.01
C ASP A 135 -7.34 -2.21 -12.48
N ARG A 136 -7.36 -1.36 -11.43
CA ARG A 136 -8.61 -0.87 -10.82
C ARG A 136 -9.30 0.18 -11.68
N GLU A 137 -10.63 0.30 -11.49
CA GLU A 137 -11.42 1.36 -12.11
C GLU A 137 -11.09 2.72 -11.49
N LEU A 138 -11.02 3.77 -12.33
CA LEU A 138 -10.68 5.13 -11.92
C LEU A 138 -11.90 6.04 -11.77
N LEU A 139 -13.00 5.72 -12.42
CA LEU A 139 -14.20 6.59 -12.51
C LEU A 139 -14.87 6.88 -11.17
N ASP A 140 -14.62 6.07 -10.14
CA ASP A 140 -15.15 6.28 -8.79
C ASP A 140 -14.43 7.42 -8.03
N TYR A 141 -13.25 7.83 -8.51
CA TYR A 141 -12.41 8.83 -7.87
C TYR A 141 -12.53 10.20 -8.54
N GLN A 142 -12.38 11.26 -7.77
CA GLN A 142 -12.30 12.63 -8.28
C GLN A 142 -10.86 13.01 -8.66
N LEU A 143 -9.90 12.46 -7.92
CA LEU A 143 -8.47 12.69 -8.11
C LEU A 143 -7.72 11.36 -8.08
N VAL A 144 -6.92 11.13 -9.10
CA VAL A 144 -5.98 10.02 -9.18
C VAL A 144 -4.56 10.58 -9.28
N VAL A 145 -3.71 10.17 -8.36
CA VAL A 145 -2.29 10.55 -8.33
C VAL A 145 -1.44 9.32 -8.66
N ALA A 146 -0.59 9.43 -9.65
CA ALA A 146 0.28 8.35 -10.14
C ALA A 146 1.76 8.78 -10.04
N PRO A 147 2.37 8.72 -8.84
CA PRO A 147 3.74 9.15 -8.64
C PRO A 147 4.71 8.16 -9.29
N THR A 148 5.62 8.67 -10.12
CA THR A 148 6.70 7.89 -10.75
C THR A 148 6.19 6.56 -11.31
N LEU A 149 5.09 6.62 -12.07
CA LEU A 149 4.51 5.45 -12.71
C LEU A 149 5.32 5.12 -13.99
N TYR A 150 6.52 4.62 -13.78
CA TYR A 150 7.54 4.34 -14.77
C TYR A 150 7.09 3.32 -15.82
N LEU A 151 6.51 2.22 -15.34
CA LEU A 151 5.97 1.16 -16.18
C LEU A 151 4.48 1.41 -16.45
N HIS A 152 4.11 1.34 -17.72
CA HIS A 152 2.73 1.45 -18.17
C HIS A 152 2.22 0.15 -18.77
N LYS A 153 1.13 -0.37 -18.20
CA LYS A 153 0.36 -1.46 -18.80
C LYS A 153 -0.41 -0.95 -20.03
N LYS A 154 -0.50 -1.78 -21.05
CA LYS A 154 -1.06 -1.43 -22.37
C LYS A 154 -2.43 -0.73 -22.29
N GLU A 155 -3.34 -1.25 -21.47
CA GLU A 155 -4.71 -0.73 -21.39
C GLU A 155 -4.84 0.46 -20.42
N TYR A 156 -3.81 0.75 -19.64
CA TYR A 156 -3.91 1.75 -18.59
C TYR A 156 -4.06 3.17 -19.14
N ILE A 157 -3.37 3.51 -20.24
CA ILE A 157 -3.47 4.85 -20.83
C ILE A 157 -4.89 5.13 -21.33
N HIS A 158 -5.55 4.18 -21.97
CA HIS A 158 -6.93 4.34 -22.44
C HIS A 158 -7.89 4.51 -21.26
N LYS A 159 -7.64 3.83 -20.15
CA LYS A 159 -8.40 4.02 -18.91
C LYS A 159 -8.23 5.43 -18.34
N VAL A 160 -7.02 5.96 -18.35
CA VAL A 160 -6.72 7.34 -17.91
C VAL A 160 -7.36 8.37 -18.84
N GLU A 161 -7.28 8.18 -20.17
CA GLU A 161 -7.93 9.04 -21.15
C GLU A 161 -9.45 9.11 -20.89
N ALA A 162 -10.12 7.97 -20.80
CA ALA A 162 -11.55 7.91 -20.50
C ALA A 162 -11.92 8.56 -19.15
N TYR A 163 -11.07 8.39 -18.13
CA TYR A 163 -11.24 9.01 -16.82
C TYR A 163 -11.16 10.53 -16.89
N VAL A 164 -10.19 11.09 -17.61
CA VAL A 164 -10.03 12.54 -17.78
C VAL A 164 -11.16 13.12 -18.64
N GLU A 165 -11.55 12.44 -19.72
CA GLU A 165 -12.68 12.82 -20.56
C GLU A 165 -14.00 12.88 -19.76
N ALA A 166 -14.16 12.00 -18.76
CA ALA A 166 -15.30 12.01 -17.85
C ALA A 166 -15.23 13.12 -16.76
N GLY A 167 -14.16 13.94 -16.77
CA GLY A 167 -13.97 15.06 -15.83
C GLY A 167 -13.14 14.71 -14.60
N GLY A 168 -12.48 13.57 -14.56
CA GLY A 168 -11.55 13.19 -13.51
C GLY A 168 -10.24 13.98 -13.58
N ILE A 169 -9.61 14.17 -12.43
CA ILE A 169 -8.32 14.85 -12.32
C ILE A 169 -7.22 13.80 -12.18
N TYR A 170 -6.30 13.76 -13.16
CA TYR A 170 -5.16 12.87 -13.15
C TYR A 170 -3.86 13.65 -12.94
N VAL A 171 -3.10 13.27 -11.91
CA VAL A 171 -1.79 13.85 -11.61
C VAL A 171 -0.73 12.79 -11.78
N THR A 172 0.22 13.04 -12.63
CA THR A 172 1.40 12.20 -12.81
C THR A 172 2.67 13.00 -12.56
N THR A 173 3.80 12.35 -12.39
CA THR A 173 5.05 13.00 -12.03
C THR A 173 6.18 12.60 -12.98
N TYR A 174 7.39 13.07 -12.71
CA TYR A 174 8.59 12.69 -13.47
C TYR A 174 8.74 11.16 -13.55
N TRP A 175 9.43 10.69 -14.58
CA TRP A 175 9.68 9.27 -14.83
C TRP A 175 8.43 8.41 -15.03
N SER A 176 7.31 9.00 -15.40
CA SER A 176 6.10 8.25 -15.72
C SER A 176 6.02 7.90 -17.20
N GLY A 177 5.54 6.68 -17.53
CA GLY A 177 5.33 6.22 -18.88
C GLY A 177 6.62 6.04 -19.71
N VAL A 178 7.69 5.56 -19.07
CA VAL A 178 8.99 5.35 -19.75
C VAL A 178 9.05 3.99 -20.42
N VAL A 179 8.52 2.95 -19.78
CA VAL A 179 8.54 1.57 -20.27
C VAL A 179 7.14 0.97 -20.34
N ASN A 180 6.99 -0.03 -21.19
CA ASN A 180 5.76 -0.83 -21.31
C ASN A 180 5.70 -1.96 -20.26
N GLU A 181 4.65 -2.78 -20.30
CA GLU A 181 4.42 -3.92 -19.41
C GLU A 181 5.50 -5.01 -19.43
N THR A 182 6.41 -4.98 -20.39
CA THR A 182 7.55 -5.91 -20.49
C THR A 182 8.88 -5.24 -20.17
N ASP A 183 8.83 -4.06 -19.54
CA ASP A 183 9.98 -3.25 -19.14
C ASP A 183 10.87 -2.82 -20.34
N LEU A 184 10.26 -2.60 -21.50
CA LEU A 184 10.92 -2.07 -22.69
C LEU A 184 10.53 -0.60 -22.87
N CYS A 185 11.53 0.25 -23.11
CA CYS A 185 11.28 1.67 -23.41
C CYS A 185 10.36 1.84 -24.61
N PHE A 186 9.44 2.80 -24.51
CA PHE A 186 8.65 3.22 -25.66
C PHE A 186 9.55 3.85 -26.71
N ILE A 187 9.26 3.57 -27.97
CA ILE A 187 9.95 4.17 -29.13
C ILE A 187 9.00 5.19 -29.76
N GLY A 188 9.44 6.44 -29.85
CA GLY A 188 8.63 7.56 -30.32
C GLY A 188 7.78 8.17 -29.21
N GLU A 189 6.53 8.51 -29.49
CA GLU A 189 5.61 9.16 -28.56
C GLU A 189 5.32 8.28 -27.33
N ARG A 190 5.41 8.86 -26.13
CA ARG A 190 5.15 8.16 -24.88
C ARG A 190 3.64 8.21 -24.53
N PRO A 191 3.14 7.26 -23.74
CA PRO A 191 1.69 7.12 -23.49
C PRO A 191 0.98 8.39 -23.00
N HIS A 192 1.63 9.21 -22.20
CA HIS A 192 1.01 10.39 -21.58
C HIS A 192 1.22 11.70 -22.36
N GLU A 193 2.10 11.74 -23.35
CA GLU A 193 2.47 13.00 -24.01
C GLU A 193 1.27 13.68 -24.64
N ARG A 194 0.45 12.93 -25.34
CA ARG A 194 -0.77 13.47 -25.95
C ARG A 194 -1.79 13.97 -24.91
N LEU A 195 -1.99 13.22 -23.84
CA LEU A 195 -2.94 13.58 -22.79
C LEU A 195 -2.50 14.83 -22.02
N LEU A 196 -1.20 14.96 -21.78
CA LEU A 196 -0.62 16.07 -21.03
C LEU A 196 -0.32 17.29 -21.92
N GLY A 197 -0.32 17.13 -23.25
CA GLY A 197 0.02 18.19 -24.19
C GLY A 197 1.49 18.62 -24.11
N LEU A 198 2.40 17.69 -23.80
CA LEU A 198 3.84 17.93 -23.68
C LEU A 198 4.62 16.78 -24.32
N SER A 199 5.88 16.99 -24.62
CA SER A 199 6.85 15.97 -25.00
C SER A 199 8.02 15.97 -24.02
N VAL A 200 8.66 14.80 -23.86
CA VAL A 200 9.83 14.63 -22.99
C VAL A 200 11.02 14.33 -23.88
N ASP A 201 11.92 15.31 -24.04
CA ASP A 201 13.07 15.20 -24.93
C ASP A 201 14.24 14.46 -24.27
N GLU A 202 14.49 14.73 -22.98
CA GLU A 202 15.60 14.15 -22.23
C GLU A 202 15.17 13.68 -20.85
N ILE A 203 15.86 12.65 -20.36
CA ILE A 203 15.74 12.16 -18.98
C ILE A 203 17.14 12.14 -18.40
N ASP A 204 17.38 12.93 -17.35
CA ASP A 204 18.63 13.01 -16.60
C ASP A 204 18.63 12.12 -15.36
#